data_67ab780be48adc8fccefe01871dff31a
#
_entry.id   67ab780be48adc8fccefe01871dff31a
#
_cell.length_a   1.000
_cell.length_b   1.000
_cell.length_c   1.000
_cell.angle_alpha   90.00
_cell.angle_beta   90.00
_cell.angle_gamma   90.00
#
_symmetry.space_group_name_H-M   'P 1'
#
loop_
_entity.id
_entity.type
_entity.pdbx_description
1 polymer ?
#
loop_
_entity_poly.entity_id
_entity_poly.type
_entity_poly.pdbx_seq_one_letter_code
_entity_poly.pdbx_strand_id
1 'polypeptide(L)'
;MKKLCVLLISALLIVANAPAHAYEDTFVKFLVNGNKVDFPYSPFVRDGITYVDAKTLSKALSLEFKTFDEHHSITISNKRTSVCFVPDEQFATVSDITGQSDKEFYFKFLTAPCLYANGSYIVAARDISNIFGYSLGFDTDTQTVYFGFAPQMISQATRDAVNAKSYYFQNQAEFNLPSSGSGYCWTCSYAMVLSNLTGTRVTPNDIAAINLTKTSNGAYCYHSEIVKAYNVNFAPALSASSPYYAGRDSASGGTYIQNPEKSDAVVREALKEALALHPEGVMVRYAGYPHTMVAVAAENGIILFNDPAPTSSAYSDTGSYQGVPFIETCVAKKGFVLSDITFIQAID
;
A
#
# COMPACT_ATOMS: atom_id res chain seq x y z
N MET A 1 45.61 37.48 -2.99
CA MET A 1 45.20 36.26 -2.27
C MET A 1 44.65 36.51 -0.85
N LYS A 2 45.29 37.36 0.02
CA LYS A 2 44.79 37.61 1.39
C LYS A 2 43.40 38.27 1.49
N LYS A 3 43.00 39.12 0.54
CA LYS A 3 41.66 39.73 0.51
C LYS A 3 40.52 38.78 0.10
N LEU A 4 40.83 37.73 -0.68
CA LEU A 4 39.86 36.74 -1.09
C LEU A 4 39.50 35.78 0.05
N CYS A 5 40.46 35.41 0.88
CA CYS A 5 40.20 34.56 2.06
C CYS A 5 39.34 35.24 3.11
N VAL A 6 39.47 36.57 3.30
CA VAL A 6 38.65 37.32 4.28
C VAL A 6 37.17 37.37 3.81
N LEU A 7 36.92 37.50 2.51
CA LEU A 7 35.56 37.52 1.96
C LEU A 7 34.88 36.13 2.06
N LEU A 8 35.62 35.03 1.85
CA LEU A 8 35.13 33.69 2.01
C LEU A 8 34.81 33.34 3.47
N ILE A 9 35.65 33.77 4.42
CA ILE A 9 35.39 33.55 5.85
C ILE A 9 34.18 34.38 6.31
N SER A 10 34.01 35.60 5.80
CA SER A 10 32.84 36.43 6.13
C SER A 10 31.56 35.87 5.55
N ALA A 11 31.58 35.27 4.35
CA ALA A 11 30.45 34.62 3.76
C ALA A 11 30.08 33.32 4.51
N LEU A 12 31.06 32.55 4.98
CA LEU A 12 30.84 31.36 5.80
C LEU A 12 30.23 31.69 7.18
N LEU A 13 30.69 32.81 7.80
CA LEU A 13 30.17 33.26 9.09
C LEU A 13 28.70 33.80 9.00
N ILE A 14 28.33 34.34 7.85
CA ILE A 14 26.94 34.80 7.63
C ILE A 14 25.96 33.60 7.47
N VAL A 15 26.43 32.51 6.88
CA VAL A 15 25.59 31.28 6.75
C VAL A 15 25.43 30.57 8.11
N ALA A 16 26.44 30.69 9.01
CA ALA A 16 26.37 30.07 10.34
C ALA A 16 25.44 30.83 11.33
N ASN A 17 24.99 32.03 10.98
CA ASN A 17 24.08 32.84 11.79
C ASN A 17 22.65 32.91 11.20
N ALA A 18 22.25 32.00 10.33
CA ALA A 18 20.85 31.86 10.04
C ALA A 18 20.14 31.49 11.36
N PRO A 19 19.09 32.24 11.78
CA PRO A 19 18.38 31.91 13.00
C PRO A 19 17.96 30.45 12.91
N ALA A 20 18.38 29.64 13.86
CA ALA A 20 17.80 28.32 14.04
C ALA A 20 16.30 28.58 14.27
N HIS A 21 15.48 28.34 13.27
CA HIS A 21 14.04 28.30 13.48
C HIS A 21 13.83 27.26 14.56
N ALA A 22 13.45 27.70 15.75
CA ALA A 22 12.98 26.81 16.78
C ALA A 22 11.67 26.21 16.24
N TYR A 23 11.77 25.00 15.72
CA TYR A 23 10.59 24.26 15.27
C TYR A 23 9.74 23.94 16.50
N GLU A 24 8.52 24.42 16.52
CA GLU A 24 7.56 24.03 17.58
C GLU A 24 6.99 22.66 17.24
N ASP A 25 7.27 21.69 18.11
CA ASP A 25 6.68 20.36 18.02
C ASP A 25 5.18 20.44 18.36
N THR A 26 4.35 20.03 17.41
CA THR A 26 2.91 19.92 17.65
C THR A 26 2.58 18.49 18.07
N PHE A 27 2.21 18.27 19.31
CA PHE A 27 1.83 16.94 19.81
C PHE A 27 0.49 16.51 19.21
N VAL A 28 0.42 15.26 18.82
CA VAL A 28 -0.75 14.68 18.17
C VAL A 28 -1.23 13.42 18.88
N LYS A 29 -2.51 13.12 18.75
CA LYS A 29 -3.03 11.81 19.11
C LYS A 29 -2.55 10.79 18.08
N PHE A 30 -2.25 9.58 18.51
CA PHE A 30 -1.75 8.54 17.61
C PHE A 30 -2.50 7.23 17.90
N LEU A 31 -3.16 6.70 16.89
CA LEU A 31 -3.88 5.44 16.96
C LEU A 31 -3.19 4.42 16.06
N VAL A 32 -2.98 3.22 16.57
CA VAL A 32 -2.46 2.09 15.80
C VAL A 32 -3.56 1.03 15.69
N ASN A 33 -3.93 0.70 14.47
CA ASN A 33 -5.04 -0.22 14.18
C ASN A 33 -6.34 0.18 14.93
N GLY A 34 -6.61 1.49 14.99
CA GLY A 34 -7.76 2.05 15.68
C GLY A 34 -7.67 2.12 17.21
N ASN A 35 -6.61 1.62 17.80
CA ASN A 35 -6.42 1.59 19.24
C ASN A 35 -5.47 2.71 19.70
N LYS A 36 -5.79 3.32 20.85
CA LYS A 36 -4.86 4.24 21.48
C LYS A 36 -3.62 3.49 21.96
N VAL A 37 -2.47 4.03 21.66
CA VAL A 37 -1.17 3.54 22.13
C VAL A 37 -0.54 4.58 23.02
N ASP A 38 -0.08 4.18 24.21
CA ASP A 38 0.63 5.06 25.12
C ASP A 38 2.13 5.02 24.82
N PHE A 39 2.64 6.13 24.30
CA PHE A 39 4.03 6.31 23.94
C PHE A 39 4.80 6.97 25.09
N PRO A 40 5.99 6.47 25.45
CA PRO A 40 6.85 7.11 26.46
C PRO A 40 7.33 8.49 26.02
N TYR A 41 7.48 8.68 24.71
CA TYR A 41 7.69 9.97 24.06
C TYR A 41 6.48 10.27 23.18
N SER A 42 5.72 11.30 23.53
CA SER A 42 4.47 11.63 22.81
C SER A 42 4.73 11.87 21.31
N PRO A 43 3.93 11.27 20.43
CA PRO A 43 4.02 11.55 18.99
C PRO A 43 3.83 13.03 18.70
N PHE A 44 4.61 13.56 17.76
CA PHE A 44 4.58 14.97 17.40
C PHE A 44 4.76 15.18 15.90
N VAL A 45 4.33 16.34 15.43
CA VAL A 45 4.55 16.81 14.06
C VAL A 45 5.59 17.94 14.10
N ARG A 46 6.60 17.82 13.27
CA ARG A 46 7.62 18.84 13.01
C ARG A 46 7.80 18.96 11.50
N ASP A 47 7.68 20.14 10.94
CA ASP A 47 7.77 20.39 9.48
C ASP A 47 6.83 19.50 8.63
N GLY A 48 5.62 19.24 9.12
CA GLY A 48 4.66 18.38 8.45
C GLY A 48 4.99 16.88 8.50
N ILE A 49 6.03 16.49 9.24
CA ILE A 49 6.45 15.09 9.42
C ILE A 49 6.03 14.63 10.80
N THR A 50 5.30 13.52 10.86
CA THR A 50 4.91 12.89 12.12
C THR A 50 6.02 11.98 12.62
N TYR A 51 6.49 12.24 13.84
CA TYR A 51 7.51 11.47 14.53
C TYR A 51 6.91 10.64 15.66
N VAL A 52 7.45 9.44 15.86
CA VAL A 52 6.91 8.47 16.83
C VAL A 52 8.02 7.60 17.41
N ASP A 53 7.89 7.20 18.68
CA ASP A 53 8.81 6.25 19.32
C ASP A 53 8.80 4.90 18.58
N ALA A 54 9.96 4.53 18.06
CA ALA A 54 10.13 3.37 17.18
C ALA A 54 9.83 2.05 17.89
N LYS A 55 10.23 1.90 19.15
CA LYS A 55 10.03 0.69 19.93
C LYS A 55 8.56 0.44 20.24
N THR A 56 7.86 1.49 20.65
CA THR A 56 6.44 1.40 20.99
C THR A 56 5.59 1.16 19.76
N LEU A 57 5.88 1.86 18.64
CA LEU A 57 5.21 1.62 17.38
C LEU A 57 5.43 0.19 16.89
N SER A 58 6.67 -0.31 16.92
CA SER A 58 7.00 -1.68 16.52
C SER A 58 6.22 -2.70 17.35
N LYS A 59 6.17 -2.53 18.67
CA LYS A 59 5.39 -3.39 19.55
C LYS A 59 3.90 -3.39 19.20
N ALA A 60 3.32 -2.21 18.96
CA ALA A 60 1.90 -2.07 18.61
C ALA A 60 1.55 -2.71 17.26
N LEU A 61 2.54 -2.81 16.35
CA LEU A 61 2.42 -3.44 15.04
C LEU A 61 2.86 -4.92 15.01
N SER A 62 3.24 -5.48 16.15
CA SER A 62 3.81 -6.83 16.25
C SER A 62 5.08 -7.02 15.39
N LEU A 63 5.85 -5.95 15.24
CA LEU A 63 7.18 -5.99 14.62
C LEU A 63 8.24 -6.28 15.68
N GLU A 64 9.31 -6.96 15.29
CA GLU A 64 10.48 -7.15 16.13
C GLU A 64 11.30 -5.86 16.18
N PHE A 65 11.77 -5.48 17.37
CA PHE A 65 12.60 -4.30 17.59
C PHE A 65 13.87 -4.70 18.33
N LYS A 66 15.03 -4.32 17.80
CA LYS A 66 16.35 -4.55 18.41
C LYS A 66 17.17 -3.26 18.41
N THR A 67 17.97 -3.08 19.44
CA THR A 67 19.00 -2.04 19.54
C THR A 67 20.39 -2.65 19.40
N PHE A 68 21.28 -1.89 18.81
CA PHE A 68 22.71 -2.23 18.68
C PHE A 68 23.53 -1.09 19.26
N ASP A 69 23.90 -1.22 20.53
CA ASP A 69 24.55 -0.14 21.29
C ASP A 69 25.91 0.24 20.72
N GLU A 70 26.68 -0.71 20.16
CA GLU A 70 27.98 -0.45 19.55
C GLU A 70 27.90 0.47 18.34
N HIS A 71 26.75 0.51 17.65
CA HIS A 71 26.55 1.30 16.44
C HIS A 71 25.50 2.39 16.60
N HIS A 72 24.98 2.58 17.82
CA HIS A 72 23.88 3.51 18.07
C HIS A 72 22.74 3.38 17.04
N SER A 73 22.36 2.14 16.72
CA SER A 73 21.36 1.86 15.67
C SER A 73 20.25 0.99 16.19
N ILE A 74 19.14 0.98 15.44
CA ILE A 74 18.01 0.09 15.70
C ILE A 74 17.67 -0.72 14.45
N THR A 75 17.14 -1.90 14.67
CA THR A 75 16.54 -2.71 13.62
C THR A 75 15.09 -2.98 13.94
N ILE A 76 14.23 -2.76 12.96
CA ILE A 76 12.80 -3.11 13.00
C ILE A 76 12.58 -4.16 11.93
N SER A 77 11.91 -5.26 12.26
CA SER A 77 11.70 -6.34 11.29
C SER A 77 10.36 -7.05 11.46
N ASN A 78 9.87 -7.58 10.36
CA ASN A 78 8.85 -8.62 10.31
C ASN A 78 9.48 -9.92 9.77
N LYS A 79 8.66 -10.90 9.40
CA LYS A 79 9.16 -12.20 8.86
C LYS A 79 9.88 -12.08 7.49
N ARG A 80 9.88 -10.89 6.88
CA ARG A 80 10.35 -10.70 5.50
C ARG A 80 11.34 -9.57 5.32
N THR A 81 11.05 -8.45 5.96
CA THR A 81 11.78 -7.20 5.78
C THR A 81 12.42 -6.84 7.10
N SER A 82 13.67 -6.51 7.05
CA SER A 82 14.42 -5.90 8.15
C SER A 82 14.92 -4.54 7.72
N VAL A 83 14.75 -3.54 8.56
CA VAL A 83 15.25 -2.19 8.32
C VAL A 83 16.11 -1.73 9.47
N CYS A 84 17.30 -1.24 9.14
CA CYS A 84 18.24 -0.66 10.10
C CYS A 84 18.21 0.87 9.96
N PHE A 85 17.94 1.55 11.08
CA PHE A 85 18.02 3.01 11.21
C PHE A 85 19.22 3.37 12.07
N VAL A 86 19.94 4.40 11.61
CA VAL A 86 21.01 5.04 12.36
C VAL A 86 20.58 6.48 12.65
N PRO A 87 20.66 6.97 13.91
CA PRO A 87 20.31 8.34 14.23
C PRO A 87 21.06 9.34 13.36
N ASP A 88 20.38 10.43 13.01
CA ASP A 88 20.86 11.53 12.20
C ASP A 88 21.17 11.19 10.72
N GLU A 89 21.03 9.93 10.32
CA GLU A 89 21.19 9.53 8.92
C GLU A 89 19.89 9.70 8.12
N GLN A 90 20.03 10.20 6.89
CA GLN A 90 18.92 10.42 5.94
C GLN A 90 18.54 9.17 5.15
N PHE A 91 19.13 8.04 5.44
CA PHE A 91 18.83 6.78 4.78
C PHE A 91 18.78 5.63 5.79
N ALA A 92 18.05 4.60 5.45
CA ALA A 92 18.03 3.33 6.18
C ALA A 92 18.48 2.20 5.25
N THR A 93 19.06 1.16 5.83
CA THR A 93 19.36 -0.09 5.12
C THR A 93 18.19 -1.03 5.25
N VAL A 94 17.60 -1.43 4.12
CA VAL A 94 16.47 -2.36 4.06
C VAL A 94 16.96 -3.68 3.48
N SER A 95 16.67 -4.78 4.18
CA SER A 95 17.06 -6.14 3.77
C SER A 95 15.84 -7.03 3.61
N ASP A 96 15.84 -7.85 2.55
CA ASP A 96 14.90 -8.98 2.42
C ASP A 96 15.50 -10.18 3.16
N ILE A 97 14.89 -10.58 4.27
CA ILE A 97 15.36 -11.69 5.11
C ILE A 97 14.78 -13.05 4.70
N THR A 98 14.01 -13.09 3.60
CA THR A 98 13.45 -14.37 3.08
C THR A 98 14.41 -15.10 2.16
N GLY A 99 15.47 -14.44 1.71
CA GLY A 99 16.40 -14.97 0.69
C GLY A 99 15.79 -15.11 -0.70
N GLN A 100 14.64 -14.47 -0.96
CA GLN A 100 13.95 -14.52 -2.26
C GLN A 100 14.34 -13.36 -3.19
N SER A 101 15.08 -12.37 -2.69
CA SER A 101 15.59 -11.26 -3.48
C SER A 101 17.03 -11.53 -3.91
N ASP A 102 17.37 -11.20 -5.14
CA ASP A 102 18.77 -11.20 -5.65
C ASP A 102 19.64 -10.11 -4.97
N LYS A 103 19.01 -9.23 -4.20
CA LYS A 103 19.69 -8.18 -3.44
C LYS A 103 19.58 -8.48 -1.94
N GLU A 104 20.71 -8.64 -1.29
CA GLU A 104 20.76 -8.83 0.17
C GLU A 104 20.22 -7.59 0.91
N PHE A 105 20.51 -6.39 0.41
CA PHE A 105 20.03 -5.12 0.98
C PHE A 105 20.00 -4.00 -0.06
N TYR A 106 19.25 -2.94 0.26
CA TYR A 106 19.29 -1.67 -0.46
C TYR A 106 19.16 -0.48 0.50
N PHE A 107 19.63 0.68 0.06
CA PHE A 107 19.46 1.91 0.82
C PHE A 107 18.15 2.59 0.42
N LYS A 108 17.39 3.02 1.44
CA LYS A 108 16.16 3.79 1.26
C LYS A 108 16.35 5.17 1.86
N PHE A 109 16.16 6.23 1.08
CA PHE A 109 16.09 7.58 1.59
C PHE A 109 14.85 7.73 2.48
N LEU A 110 15.07 8.32 3.64
CA LEU A 110 14.03 8.56 4.64
C LEU A 110 13.33 9.89 4.39
N THR A 111 12.08 9.99 4.79
CA THR A 111 11.31 11.24 4.84
C THR A 111 12.01 12.24 5.78
N ALA A 112 12.57 11.74 6.87
CA ALA A 112 13.39 12.50 7.80
C ALA A 112 14.34 11.57 8.56
N PRO A 113 15.47 12.09 9.08
CA PRO A 113 16.39 11.30 9.89
C PRO A 113 15.74 10.65 11.09
N CYS A 114 16.20 9.46 11.45
CA CYS A 114 15.90 8.88 12.75
C CYS A 114 16.55 9.77 13.84
N LEU A 115 15.80 10.06 14.90
CA LEU A 115 16.28 10.86 16.02
C LEU A 115 16.56 9.97 17.22
N TYR A 116 17.54 10.35 18.05
CA TYR A 116 17.71 9.76 19.38
C TYR A 116 17.55 10.85 20.44
N ALA A 117 16.51 10.75 21.25
CA ALA A 117 16.19 11.73 22.27
C ALA A 117 15.60 11.06 23.52
N ASN A 118 16.06 11.50 24.70
CA ASN A 118 15.56 11.02 25.99
C ASN A 118 15.56 9.48 26.15
N GLY A 119 16.58 8.80 25.57
CA GLY A 119 16.69 7.35 25.61
C GLY A 119 15.79 6.60 24.63
N SER A 120 15.09 7.32 23.76
CA SER A 120 14.19 6.77 22.74
C SER A 120 14.72 7.01 21.32
N TYR A 121 14.54 6.03 20.47
CA TYR A 121 14.70 6.17 19.02
C TYR A 121 13.36 6.61 18.42
N ILE A 122 13.38 7.70 17.69
CA ILE A 122 12.20 8.35 17.16
C ILE A 122 12.31 8.37 15.63
N VAL A 123 11.31 7.82 14.94
CA VAL A 123 11.30 7.68 13.48
C VAL A 123 10.12 8.42 12.87
N ALA A 124 10.26 8.82 11.61
CA ALA A 124 9.14 9.32 10.86
C ALA A 124 8.12 8.18 10.63
N ALA A 125 6.88 8.38 11.05
CA ALA A 125 5.81 7.40 10.90
C ALA A 125 5.62 6.97 9.44
N ARG A 126 5.81 7.91 8.49
CA ARG A 126 5.71 7.67 7.05
C ARG A 126 6.75 6.66 6.56
N ASP A 127 7.96 6.65 7.13
CA ASP A 127 8.99 5.71 6.70
C ASP A 127 8.65 4.28 7.11
N ILE A 128 8.15 4.10 8.33
CA ILE A 128 7.63 2.79 8.78
C ILE A 128 6.44 2.36 7.92
N SER A 129 5.50 3.29 7.64
CA SER A 129 4.37 3.06 6.74
C SER A 129 4.83 2.55 5.37
N ASN A 130 5.77 3.26 4.73
CA ASN A 130 6.25 2.95 3.40
C ASN A 130 7.10 1.67 3.33
N ILE A 131 7.89 1.37 4.37
CA ILE A 131 8.77 0.18 4.38
C ILE A 131 7.98 -1.10 4.63
N PHE A 132 7.02 -1.05 5.55
CA PHE A 132 6.26 -2.23 5.96
C PHE A 132 4.85 -2.31 5.35
N GLY A 133 4.47 -1.33 4.51
CA GLY A 133 3.19 -1.32 3.80
C GLY A 133 1.99 -0.95 4.66
N TYR A 134 2.17 -0.15 5.72
CA TYR A 134 1.07 0.31 6.56
C TYR A 134 0.38 1.55 6.00
N SER A 135 -0.91 1.69 6.23
CA SER A 135 -1.64 2.93 5.95
C SER A 135 -1.31 4.00 6.99
N LEU A 136 -1.22 5.25 6.55
CA LEU A 136 -1.01 6.40 7.42
C LEU A 136 -1.98 7.51 7.01
N GLY A 137 -2.82 7.94 7.93
CA GLY A 137 -3.76 9.04 7.75
C GLY A 137 -3.64 10.07 8.85
N PHE A 138 -4.08 11.29 8.57
CA PHE A 138 -4.14 12.39 9.55
C PHE A 138 -5.48 13.09 9.47
N ASP A 139 -6.13 13.23 10.61
CA ASP A 139 -7.35 14.00 10.79
C ASP A 139 -6.96 15.36 11.37
N THR A 140 -7.16 16.40 10.57
CA THR A 140 -6.84 17.80 10.94
C THR A 140 -7.73 18.34 12.02
N ASP A 141 -8.99 17.91 12.09
CA ASP A 141 -9.97 18.45 13.05
C ASP A 141 -9.71 17.93 14.46
N THR A 142 -9.34 16.66 14.57
CA THR A 142 -9.06 16.02 15.87
C THR A 142 -7.58 15.95 16.20
N GLN A 143 -6.69 16.42 15.29
CA GLN A 143 -5.23 16.32 15.38
C GLN A 143 -4.79 14.87 15.70
N THR A 144 -5.37 13.91 14.96
CA THR A 144 -5.16 12.49 15.18
C THR A 144 -4.47 11.85 14.01
N VAL A 145 -3.36 11.17 14.27
CA VAL A 145 -2.67 10.29 13.32
C VAL A 145 -3.26 8.89 13.44
N TYR A 146 -3.64 8.32 12.33
CA TYR A 146 -4.09 6.94 12.20
C TYR A 146 -3.01 6.14 11.49
N PHE A 147 -2.49 5.12 12.16
CA PHE A 147 -1.47 4.25 11.63
C PHE A 147 -1.97 2.81 11.54
N GLY A 148 -1.77 2.17 10.40
CA GLY A 148 -2.34 0.85 10.15
C GLY A 148 -3.85 0.92 9.90
N PHE A 149 -4.57 -0.15 10.23
CA PHE A 149 -6.02 -0.18 10.08
C PHE A 149 -6.70 0.68 11.14
N ALA A 150 -7.56 1.59 10.69
CA ALA A 150 -8.39 2.42 11.54
C ALA A 150 -9.87 2.24 11.14
N PRO A 151 -10.62 1.38 11.84
CA PRO A 151 -12.03 1.08 11.51
C PRO A 151 -12.90 2.33 11.40
N GLN A 152 -12.62 3.36 12.21
CA GLN A 152 -13.31 4.64 12.15
C GLN A 152 -13.00 5.47 10.90
N MET A 153 -11.96 5.15 10.14
CA MET A 153 -11.67 5.81 8.85
C MET A 153 -12.52 5.25 7.70
N ILE A 154 -13.18 4.14 7.93
CA ILE A 154 -14.10 3.52 6.97
C ILE A 154 -15.46 3.44 7.63
N SER A 155 -16.41 4.18 7.07
CA SER A 155 -17.77 4.21 7.61
C SER A 155 -18.44 2.83 7.49
N GLN A 156 -19.35 2.55 8.41
CA GLN A 156 -20.19 1.34 8.31
C GLN A 156 -21.00 1.37 7.02
N ALA A 157 -21.45 2.53 6.57
CA ALA A 157 -22.18 2.68 5.32
C ALA A 157 -21.35 2.24 4.10
N THR A 158 -20.06 2.57 4.04
CA THR A 158 -19.16 2.09 2.98
C THR A 158 -18.98 0.58 3.04
N ARG A 159 -18.77 0.00 4.22
CA ARG A 159 -18.70 -1.46 4.40
C ARG A 159 -19.99 -2.16 3.98
N ASP A 160 -21.13 -1.64 4.39
CA ASP A 160 -22.42 -2.19 4.03
C ASP A 160 -22.65 -2.09 2.51
N ALA A 161 -22.25 -0.99 1.89
CA ALA A 161 -22.32 -0.83 0.44
C ALA A 161 -21.45 -1.85 -0.31
N VAL A 162 -20.22 -2.09 0.16
CA VAL A 162 -19.33 -3.13 -0.42
C VAL A 162 -19.96 -4.50 -0.24
N ASN A 163 -20.45 -4.82 0.95
CA ASN A 163 -21.07 -6.13 1.21
C ASN A 163 -22.35 -6.36 0.42
N ALA A 164 -23.17 -5.32 0.20
CA ALA A 164 -24.44 -5.43 -0.50
C ALA A 164 -24.32 -5.42 -2.03
N LYS A 165 -23.27 -4.77 -2.56
CA LYS A 165 -23.13 -4.52 -4.01
C LYS A 165 -22.09 -5.40 -4.68
N SER A 166 -21.14 -5.95 -3.91
CA SER A 166 -20.01 -6.66 -4.49
C SER A 166 -20.17 -8.16 -4.36
N TYR A 167 -20.17 -8.83 -5.49
CA TYR A 167 -19.93 -10.27 -5.49
C TYR A 167 -18.50 -10.55 -5.06
N TYR A 168 -18.34 -11.59 -4.26
CA TYR A 168 -17.04 -12.00 -3.78
C TYR A 168 -16.78 -13.49 -4.04
N PHE A 169 -15.62 -13.79 -4.61
CA PHE A 169 -15.20 -15.15 -4.91
C PHE A 169 -13.79 -15.40 -4.40
N GLN A 170 -13.64 -16.47 -3.63
CA GLN A 170 -12.33 -16.91 -3.16
C GLN A 170 -11.63 -17.77 -4.22
N ASN A 171 -10.31 -17.67 -4.26
CA ASN A 171 -9.48 -18.47 -5.12
C ASN A 171 -9.54 -19.96 -4.72
N GLN A 172 -9.82 -20.85 -5.64
CA GLN A 172 -9.72 -22.31 -5.55
C GLN A 172 -10.59 -23.03 -4.51
N ALA A 173 -10.91 -22.42 -3.37
CA ALA A 173 -11.61 -23.12 -2.29
C ALA A 173 -13.06 -23.44 -2.62
N GLU A 174 -13.73 -22.62 -3.43
CA GLU A 174 -15.16 -22.72 -3.75
C GLU A 174 -15.42 -23.33 -5.13
N PHE A 175 -14.38 -23.47 -5.95
CA PHE A 175 -14.52 -23.84 -7.36
C PHE A 175 -13.57 -24.97 -7.73
N ASN A 176 -14.08 -25.96 -8.46
CA ASN A 176 -13.30 -27.07 -9.05
C ASN A 176 -12.42 -26.57 -10.21
N LEU A 177 -11.60 -25.58 -9.96
CA LEU A 177 -10.62 -25.15 -10.93
C LEU A 177 -9.46 -26.17 -10.97
N PRO A 178 -8.87 -26.41 -12.14
CA PRO A 178 -7.75 -27.36 -12.25
C PRO A 178 -6.64 -27.04 -11.25
N SER A 179 -6.14 -28.06 -10.58
CA SER A 179 -5.34 -27.99 -9.37
C SER A 179 -3.92 -27.41 -9.49
N SER A 180 -3.50 -26.94 -10.64
CA SER A 180 -2.15 -26.40 -10.86
C SER A 180 -1.91 -24.99 -10.33
N GLY A 181 -2.76 -24.50 -9.54
CA GLY A 181 -2.58 -23.64 -8.36
C GLY A 181 -2.18 -22.22 -8.52
N SER A 182 -1.50 -21.74 -9.51
CA SER A 182 -1.11 -20.35 -9.60
C SER A 182 -1.84 -19.64 -10.73
N GLY A 183 -2.44 -18.48 -10.43
CA GLY A 183 -3.00 -17.60 -11.46
C GLY A 183 -4.51 -17.46 -11.51
N TYR A 184 -5.27 -18.04 -10.58
CA TYR A 184 -6.72 -17.89 -10.55
C TYR A 184 -7.25 -16.60 -9.90
N CYS A 185 -6.37 -15.80 -9.32
CA CYS A 185 -6.76 -14.51 -8.74
C CYS A 185 -7.43 -13.59 -9.76
N TRP A 186 -6.90 -13.52 -10.98
CA TRP A 186 -7.51 -12.72 -12.04
C TRP A 186 -8.84 -13.31 -12.52
N THR A 187 -9.02 -14.65 -12.57
CA THR A 187 -10.28 -15.33 -12.89
C THR A 187 -11.38 -14.94 -11.91
N CYS A 188 -11.07 -14.98 -10.61
CA CYS A 188 -11.97 -14.54 -9.56
C CYS A 188 -12.25 -13.03 -9.64
N SER A 189 -11.22 -12.23 -9.94
CA SER A 189 -11.38 -10.78 -10.07
C SER A 189 -12.29 -10.41 -11.26
N TYR A 190 -12.14 -11.07 -12.40
CA TYR A 190 -13.08 -10.92 -13.52
C TYR A 190 -14.50 -11.31 -13.14
N ALA A 191 -14.65 -12.45 -12.47
CA ALA A 191 -15.96 -12.91 -12.02
C ALA A 191 -16.64 -11.90 -11.09
N MET A 192 -15.88 -11.28 -10.17
CA MET A 192 -16.39 -10.23 -9.27
C MET A 192 -16.85 -8.99 -10.05
N VAL A 193 -15.99 -8.44 -10.91
CA VAL A 193 -16.32 -7.20 -11.65
C VAL A 193 -17.47 -7.45 -12.62
N LEU A 194 -17.45 -8.54 -13.38
CA LEU A 194 -18.54 -8.87 -14.31
C LEU A 194 -19.86 -9.11 -13.59
N SER A 195 -19.83 -9.79 -12.44
CA SER A 195 -21.05 -9.99 -11.64
C SER A 195 -21.61 -8.67 -11.12
N ASN A 196 -20.72 -7.76 -10.67
CA ASN A 196 -21.13 -6.44 -10.20
C ASN A 196 -21.71 -5.59 -11.34
N LEU A 197 -21.05 -5.61 -12.50
CA LEU A 197 -21.45 -4.85 -13.69
C LEU A 197 -22.79 -5.34 -14.26
N THR A 198 -22.95 -6.65 -14.40
CA THR A 198 -24.15 -7.24 -15.04
C THR A 198 -25.32 -7.45 -14.08
N GLY A 199 -25.08 -7.36 -12.76
CA GLY A 199 -26.06 -7.72 -11.73
C GLY A 199 -26.40 -9.22 -11.70
N THR A 200 -25.65 -10.04 -12.46
CA THR A 200 -25.84 -11.49 -12.56
C THR A 200 -24.59 -12.21 -12.06
N ARG A 201 -24.78 -13.26 -11.28
CA ARG A 201 -23.66 -14.02 -10.73
C ARG A 201 -22.88 -14.73 -11.85
N VAL A 202 -21.71 -14.22 -12.18
CA VAL A 202 -20.72 -14.85 -13.05
C VAL A 202 -19.69 -15.53 -12.14
N THR A 203 -19.47 -16.82 -12.29
CA THR A 203 -18.56 -17.57 -11.43
C THR A 203 -17.14 -17.62 -11.99
N PRO A 204 -16.10 -17.83 -11.15
CA PRO A 204 -14.75 -18.10 -11.65
C PRO A 204 -14.67 -19.31 -12.60
N ASN A 205 -15.54 -20.31 -12.44
CA ASN A 205 -15.63 -21.44 -13.37
C ASN A 205 -16.12 -21.03 -14.76
N ASP A 206 -17.05 -20.06 -14.85
CA ASP A 206 -17.52 -19.54 -16.13
C ASP A 206 -16.40 -18.83 -16.87
N ILE A 207 -15.60 -18.03 -16.14
CA ILE A 207 -14.43 -17.35 -16.70
C ILE A 207 -13.36 -18.36 -17.10
N ALA A 208 -13.07 -19.34 -16.25
CA ALA A 208 -12.09 -20.40 -16.55
C ALA A 208 -12.48 -21.23 -17.77
N ALA A 209 -13.76 -21.52 -17.96
CA ALA A 209 -14.24 -22.25 -19.13
C ALA A 209 -13.92 -21.54 -20.44
N ILE A 210 -14.03 -20.22 -20.50
CA ILE A 210 -13.64 -19.42 -21.68
C ILE A 210 -12.15 -19.57 -21.97
N ASN A 211 -11.31 -19.52 -20.93
CA ASN A 211 -9.85 -19.63 -21.09
C ASN A 211 -9.37 -21.05 -21.38
N LEU A 212 -9.95 -22.04 -20.71
CA LEU A 212 -9.56 -23.45 -20.89
C LEU A 212 -9.82 -23.96 -22.29
N THR A 213 -10.74 -23.36 -23.04
CA THR A 213 -10.93 -23.65 -24.46
C THR A 213 -9.74 -23.21 -25.31
N LYS A 214 -8.88 -22.34 -24.78
CA LYS A 214 -7.74 -21.74 -25.48
C LYS A 214 -6.38 -22.21 -24.99
N THR A 215 -6.28 -22.62 -23.71
CA THR A 215 -5.04 -23.08 -23.09
C THR A 215 -5.24 -24.34 -22.27
N SER A 216 -4.23 -25.20 -22.24
CA SER A 216 -4.26 -26.43 -21.45
C SER A 216 -4.10 -26.22 -19.94
N ASN A 217 -3.67 -25.04 -19.49
CA ASN A 217 -3.33 -24.80 -18.08
C ASN A 217 -4.19 -23.76 -17.37
N GLY A 218 -5.15 -23.13 -18.03
CA GLY A 218 -6.08 -22.17 -17.42
C GLY A 218 -5.46 -20.92 -16.79
N ALA A 219 -4.14 -20.85 -16.69
CA ALA A 219 -3.44 -19.75 -16.04
C ALA A 219 -3.24 -18.54 -16.97
N TYR A 220 -3.49 -18.71 -18.23
CA TYR A 220 -3.33 -17.64 -19.21
C TYR A 220 -4.66 -16.89 -19.42
N CYS A 221 -4.62 -15.57 -19.36
CA CYS A 221 -5.80 -14.74 -19.49
C CYS A 221 -5.96 -14.23 -20.93
N TYR A 222 -6.99 -14.69 -21.60
CA TYR A 222 -7.45 -14.10 -22.86
C TYR A 222 -8.50 -13.04 -22.58
N HIS A 223 -8.06 -11.86 -22.20
CA HIS A 223 -8.92 -10.74 -21.81
C HIS A 223 -9.97 -10.41 -22.86
N SER A 224 -9.60 -10.37 -24.13
CA SER A 224 -10.51 -10.08 -25.25
C SER A 224 -11.63 -11.12 -25.43
N GLU A 225 -11.35 -12.39 -25.14
CA GLU A 225 -12.37 -13.45 -25.23
C GLU A 225 -13.40 -13.36 -24.09
N ILE A 226 -12.94 -12.95 -22.91
CA ILE A 226 -13.82 -12.77 -21.75
C ILE A 226 -14.81 -11.62 -22.01
N VAL A 227 -14.29 -10.43 -22.37
CA VAL A 227 -15.17 -9.28 -22.64
C VAL A 227 -16.14 -9.55 -23.78
N LYS A 228 -15.69 -10.25 -24.83
CA LYS A 228 -16.56 -10.67 -25.94
C LYS A 228 -17.65 -11.64 -25.48
N ALA A 229 -17.33 -12.63 -24.64
CA ALA A 229 -18.28 -13.63 -24.18
C ALA A 229 -19.42 -13.02 -23.33
N TYR A 230 -19.12 -11.93 -22.61
CA TYR A 230 -20.09 -11.22 -21.79
C TYR A 230 -20.69 -9.98 -22.47
N ASN A 231 -20.33 -9.69 -23.71
CA ASN A 231 -20.77 -8.52 -24.47
C ASN A 231 -20.50 -7.20 -23.71
N VAL A 232 -19.32 -7.10 -23.13
CA VAL A 232 -18.80 -5.92 -22.43
C VAL A 232 -17.55 -5.41 -23.10
N ASN A 233 -17.08 -4.23 -22.72
CA ASN A 233 -15.90 -3.62 -23.30
C ASN A 233 -14.84 -3.31 -22.25
N PHE A 234 -13.60 -3.16 -22.69
CA PHE A 234 -12.58 -2.54 -21.83
C PHE A 234 -12.79 -1.04 -21.78
N ALA A 235 -12.93 -0.51 -20.59
CA ALA A 235 -13.03 0.92 -20.34
C ALA A 235 -11.68 1.54 -19.95
N PRO A 236 -11.47 2.83 -20.23
CA PRO A 236 -10.35 3.56 -19.63
C PRO A 236 -10.56 3.68 -18.13
N ALA A 237 -9.69 3.08 -17.34
CA ALA A 237 -9.78 3.17 -15.87
C ALA A 237 -9.47 4.57 -15.33
N LEU A 238 -8.74 5.38 -16.11
CA LEU A 238 -8.43 6.78 -15.79
C LEU A 238 -8.72 7.65 -17.01
N SER A 239 -9.10 8.91 -16.79
CA SER A 239 -9.19 9.89 -17.86
C SER A 239 -7.84 10.07 -18.56
N ALA A 240 -7.84 10.26 -19.88
CA ALA A 240 -6.61 10.57 -20.62
C ALA A 240 -5.96 11.90 -20.18
N SER A 241 -6.73 12.79 -19.53
CA SER A 241 -6.25 14.03 -18.94
C SER A 241 -5.81 13.88 -17.47
N SER A 242 -5.97 12.73 -16.87
CA SER A 242 -5.54 12.47 -15.51
C SER A 242 -4.02 12.57 -15.37
N PRO A 243 -3.51 13.24 -14.32
CA PRO A 243 -2.07 13.27 -14.06
C PRO A 243 -1.50 11.89 -13.72
N TYR A 244 -2.36 10.92 -13.44
CA TYR A 244 -1.99 9.54 -13.10
C TYR A 244 -2.01 8.60 -14.31
N TYR A 245 -2.37 9.07 -15.49
CA TYR A 245 -2.48 8.27 -16.70
C TYR A 245 -1.13 8.16 -17.42
N ALA A 246 -0.58 6.94 -17.56
CA ALA A 246 0.67 6.68 -18.28
C ALA A 246 0.48 6.00 -19.64
N GLY A 247 -0.74 5.67 -20.00
CA GLY A 247 -1.05 4.97 -21.24
C GLY A 247 -1.98 3.78 -21.04
N ARG A 248 -2.38 3.15 -22.14
CA ARG A 248 -3.29 2.01 -22.15
C ARG A 248 -2.65 0.83 -22.87
N ASP A 249 -2.83 -0.37 -22.33
CA ASP A 249 -2.50 -1.62 -23.00
C ASP A 249 -3.65 -2.04 -23.92
N SER A 250 -3.39 -2.12 -25.22
CA SER A 250 -4.40 -2.49 -26.19
C SER A 250 -4.85 -3.95 -26.11
N ALA A 251 -4.01 -4.84 -25.58
CA ALA A 251 -4.30 -6.27 -25.52
C ALA A 251 -5.22 -6.63 -24.36
N SER A 252 -4.99 -6.01 -23.20
CA SER A 252 -5.79 -6.24 -21.99
C SER A 252 -6.78 -5.11 -21.69
N GLY A 253 -6.70 -4.00 -22.43
CA GLY A 253 -7.49 -2.81 -22.17
C GLY A 253 -7.14 -2.05 -20.90
N GLY A 254 -6.15 -2.49 -20.16
CA GLY A 254 -5.80 -1.88 -18.89
C GLY A 254 -5.05 -0.57 -19.01
N THR A 255 -5.08 0.20 -17.95
CA THR A 255 -4.48 1.53 -17.86
C THR A 255 -3.26 1.49 -16.95
N TYR A 256 -2.12 1.98 -17.42
CA TYR A 256 -0.91 2.12 -16.61
C TYR A 256 -0.97 3.38 -15.76
N ILE A 257 -0.47 3.27 -14.52
CA ILE A 257 -0.39 4.40 -13.60
C ILE A 257 0.94 5.12 -13.77
N GLN A 258 0.89 6.44 -13.98
CA GLN A 258 2.06 7.32 -13.97
C GLN A 258 2.56 7.51 -12.54
N ASN A 259 3.52 6.72 -12.12
CA ASN A 259 4.07 6.73 -10.77
C ASN A 259 5.59 6.46 -10.75
N PRO A 260 6.41 7.36 -11.34
CA PRO A 260 7.86 7.16 -11.47
C PRO A 260 8.56 7.12 -10.10
N GLU A 261 8.03 7.82 -9.11
CA GLU A 261 8.60 7.90 -7.77
C GLU A 261 8.09 6.80 -6.81
N LYS A 262 7.27 5.88 -7.31
CA LYS A 262 6.63 4.82 -6.51
C LYS A 262 5.96 5.37 -5.24
N SER A 263 5.14 6.40 -5.41
CA SER A 263 4.38 7.02 -4.34
C SER A 263 3.06 6.29 -4.11
N ASP A 264 2.79 5.87 -2.87
CA ASP A 264 1.51 5.31 -2.46
C ASP A 264 0.36 6.32 -2.63
N ALA A 265 0.64 7.61 -2.41
CA ALA A 265 -0.34 8.67 -2.57
C ALA A 265 -0.83 8.78 -4.03
N VAL A 266 0.07 8.65 -5.00
CA VAL A 266 -0.27 8.66 -6.43
C VAL A 266 -1.21 7.51 -6.77
N VAL A 267 -0.90 6.30 -6.33
CA VAL A 267 -1.75 5.12 -6.58
C VAL A 267 -3.10 5.25 -5.90
N ARG A 268 -3.12 5.79 -4.69
CA ARG A 268 -4.36 6.01 -3.94
C ARG A 268 -5.31 6.96 -4.66
N GLU A 269 -4.81 8.09 -5.16
CA GLU A 269 -5.64 9.04 -5.92
C GLU A 269 -6.04 8.46 -7.30
N ALA A 270 -5.15 7.72 -7.98
CA ALA A 270 -5.49 7.02 -9.22
C ALA A 270 -6.62 6.00 -9.00
N LEU A 271 -6.57 5.21 -7.94
CA LEU A 271 -7.63 4.25 -7.63
C LEU A 271 -8.94 4.93 -7.22
N LYS A 272 -8.87 6.04 -6.52
CA LYS A 272 -10.05 6.84 -6.18
C LYS A 272 -10.73 7.41 -7.43
N GLU A 273 -9.95 7.94 -8.39
CA GLU A 273 -10.47 8.38 -9.68
C GLU A 273 -11.09 7.21 -10.45
N ALA A 274 -10.40 6.08 -10.53
CA ALA A 274 -10.89 4.90 -11.22
C ALA A 274 -12.21 4.37 -10.63
N LEU A 275 -12.34 4.34 -9.30
CA LEU A 275 -13.57 3.90 -8.62
C LEU A 275 -14.72 4.91 -8.74
N ALA A 276 -14.42 6.19 -8.96
CA ALA A 276 -15.46 7.19 -9.27
C ALA A 276 -16.01 7.00 -10.69
N LEU A 277 -15.21 6.52 -11.63
CA LEU A 277 -15.62 6.21 -13.00
C LEU A 277 -16.29 4.83 -13.10
N HIS A 278 -15.82 3.86 -12.30
CA HIS A 278 -16.21 2.45 -12.32
C HIS A 278 -16.61 1.97 -10.92
N PRO A 279 -17.81 2.35 -10.45
CA PRO A 279 -18.27 2.01 -9.10
C PRO A 279 -18.52 0.51 -8.87
N GLU A 280 -18.59 -0.29 -9.93
CA GLU A 280 -18.64 -1.76 -9.88
C GLU A 280 -17.33 -2.39 -9.42
N GLY A 281 -16.27 -1.61 -9.39
CA GLY A 281 -14.92 -2.02 -9.00
C GLY A 281 -13.95 -2.11 -10.17
N VAL A 282 -12.68 -2.01 -9.88
CA VAL A 282 -11.60 -2.11 -10.87
C VAL A 282 -10.59 -3.16 -10.47
N MET A 283 -10.15 -3.96 -11.44
CA MET A 283 -9.09 -4.93 -11.22
C MET A 283 -7.74 -4.21 -11.14
N VAL A 284 -6.90 -4.60 -10.20
CA VAL A 284 -5.55 -4.08 -10.02
C VAL A 284 -4.52 -5.18 -10.12
N ARG A 285 -3.36 -4.86 -10.69
CA ARG A 285 -2.25 -5.79 -10.84
C ARG A 285 -0.97 -5.20 -10.27
N TYR A 286 -0.21 -6.05 -9.58
CA TYR A 286 1.09 -5.71 -9.02
C TYR A 286 2.21 -5.87 -10.04
N ALA A 287 3.22 -4.98 -9.94
CA ALA A 287 4.48 -5.17 -10.64
C ALA A 287 5.29 -6.30 -9.99
N GLY A 288 5.81 -7.20 -10.82
CA GLY A 288 6.75 -8.22 -10.38
C GLY A 288 6.17 -9.41 -9.61
N TYR A 289 4.86 -9.42 -9.32
CA TYR A 289 4.17 -10.56 -8.74
C TYR A 289 2.81 -10.78 -9.41
N PRO A 290 2.51 -12.01 -9.85
CA PRO A 290 1.27 -12.30 -10.56
C PRO A 290 0.10 -12.41 -9.58
N HIS A 291 -0.36 -11.29 -9.03
CA HIS A 291 -1.55 -11.21 -8.21
C HIS A 291 -2.48 -10.10 -8.68
N THR A 292 -3.77 -10.43 -8.73
CA THR A 292 -4.85 -9.53 -9.13
C THR A 292 -5.92 -9.51 -8.04
N MET A 293 -6.39 -8.32 -7.69
CA MET A 293 -7.49 -8.08 -6.77
C MET A 293 -8.47 -7.09 -7.40
N VAL A 294 -9.61 -6.88 -6.76
CA VAL A 294 -10.58 -5.85 -7.16
C VAL A 294 -10.57 -4.75 -6.11
N ALA A 295 -10.23 -3.53 -6.48
CA ALA A 295 -10.50 -2.37 -5.66
C ALA A 295 -12.00 -2.07 -5.76
N VAL A 296 -12.69 -1.91 -4.62
CA VAL A 296 -14.16 -1.82 -4.55
C VAL A 296 -14.67 -0.55 -3.88
N ALA A 297 -13.86 0.11 -3.08
CA ALA A 297 -14.19 1.39 -2.47
C ALA A 297 -12.95 2.18 -2.07
N ALA A 298 -13.11 3.49 -1.95
CA ALA A 298 -12.09 4.41 -1.44
C ALA A 298 -12.77 5.39 -0.48
N GLU A 299 -12.29 5.48 0.75
CA GLU A 299 -12.80 6.40 1.76
C GLU A 299 -11.66 6.84 2.66
N ASN A 300 -11.57 8.15 2.95
CA ASN A 300 -10.57 8.74 3.87
C ASN A 300 -9.12 8.28 3.61
N GLY A 301 -8.75 8.12 2.35
CA GLY A 301 -7.41 7.70 1.95
C GLY A 301 -7.14 6.19 2.10
N ILE A 302 -8.15 5.41 2.45
CA ILE A 302 -8.07 3.94 2.50
C ILE A 302 -8.75 3.37 1.26
N ILE A 303 -8.12 2.40 0.63
CA ILE A 303 -8.71 1.63 -0.47
C ILE A 303 -9.12 0.27 0.07
N LEU A 304 -10.36 -0.13 -0.17
CA LEU A 304 -10.87 -1.46 0.14
C LEU A 304 -10.74 -2.37 -1.08
N PHE A 305 -10.35 -3.60 -0.82
CA PHE A 305 -10.18 -4.62 -1.84
C PHE A 305 -11.03 -5.86 -1.55
N ASN A 306 -11.50 -6.48 -2.61
CA ASN A 306 -11.92 -7.88 -2.62
C ASN A 306 -10.72 -8.70 -3.08
N ASP A 307 -10.08 -9.40 -2.16
CA ASP A 307 -8.90 -10.23 -2.43
C ASP A 307 -9.31 -11.69 -2.62
N PRO A 308 -9.13 -12.27 -3.83
CA PRO A 308 -9.54 -13.64 -4.11
C PRO A 308 -8.66 -14.71 -3.48
N ALA A 309 -7.51 -14.36 -2.93
CA ALA A 309 -6.57 -15.37 -2.42
C ALA A 309 -6.38 -15.28 -0.90
N PRO A 310 -7.09 -16.07 -0.12
CA PRO A 310 -6.89 -16.22 1.30
C PRO A 310 -5.58 -16.98 1.55
N THR A 311 -4.51 -16.29 1.90
CA THR A 311 -3.21 -16.99 2.04
C THR A 311 -2.49 -16.77 3.34
N SER A 312 -3.08 -16.10 4.31
CA SER A 312 -2.35 -15.89 5.54
C SER A 312 -3.22 -16.02 6.78
N SER A 313 -2.55 -16.41 7.86
CA SER A 313 -3.07 -16.36 9.22
C SER A 313 -3.53 -14.96 9.66
N ALA A 314 -3.14 -13.90 8.95
CA ALA A 314 -3.59 -12.55 9.24
C ALA A 314 -5.07 -12.33 8.99
N TYR A 315 -5.70 -13.18 8.16
CA TYR A 315 -7.14 -13.13 7.89
C TYR A 315 -7.95 -14.13 8.70
N SER A 316 -7.32 -15.01 9.46
CA SER A 316 -8.01 -16.08 10.21
C SER A 316 -9.06 -15.55 11.19
N ASP A 317 -8.87 -14.32 11.67
CA ASP A 317 -9.75 -13.71 12.67
C ASP A 317 -10.89 -12.88 12.07
N THR A 318 -10.79 -12.50 10.80
CA THR A 318 -11.81 -11.66 10.15
C THR A 318 -12.85 -12.46 9.37
N GLY A 319 -12.57 -13.69 9.02
CA GLY A 319 -13.47 -14.62 8.32
C GLY A 319 -13.96 -14.17 6.94
N SER A 320 -13.51 -13.00 6.47
CA SER A 320 -13.94 -12.42 5.19
C SER A 320 -12.79 -11.66 4.53
N TYR A 321 -12.61 -11.91 3.25
CA TYR A 321 -11.65 -11.21 2.38
C TYR A 321 -12.31 -10.13 1.53
N GLN A 322 -13.61 -9.94 1.73
CA GLN A 322 -14.40 -8.91 1.07
C GLN A 322 -14.29 -7.59 1.80
N GLY A 323 -13.96 -6.53 1.06
CA GLY A 323 -13.84 -5.19 1.61
C GLY A 323 -12.71 -5.04 2.63
N VAL A 324 -11.63 -5.80 2.47
CA VAL A 324 -10.45 -5.67 3.35
C VAL A 324 -9.64 -4.44 2.98
N PRO A 325 -9.15 -3.68 3.95
CA PRO A 325 -8.20 -2.61 3.70
C PRO A 325 -6.92 -3.14 3.04
N PHE A 326 -6.32 -2.31 2.19
CA PHE A 326 -5.10 -2.67 1.45
C PHE A 326 -4.01 -3.28 2.32
N ILE A 327 -3.82 -2.73 3.50
CA ILE A 327 -2.78 -3.16 4.43
C ILE A 327 -2.93 -4.62 4.87
N GLU A 328 -4.15 -5.03 5.22
CA GLU A 328 -4.41 -6.41 5.65
C GLU A 328 -4.11 -7.39 4.52
N THR A 329 -4.47 -7.01 3.28
CA THR A 329 -4.21 -7.80 2.09
C THR A 329 -2.72 -7.92 1.78
N CYS A 330 -2.00 -6.82 1.77
CA CYS A 330 -0.66 -6.76 1.20
C CYS A 330 0.45 -7.14 2.16
N VAL A 331 0.34 -6.77 3.43
CA VAL A 331 1.30 -7.21 4.46
C VAL A 331 1.23 -8.72 4.64
N ALA A 332 0.03 -9.29 4.59
CA ALA A 332 -0.15 -10.73 4.66
C ALA A 332 0.48 -11.45 3.47
N LYS A 333 0.55 -10.81 2.31
CA LYS A 333 1.00 -11.40 1.04
C LYS A 333 2.40 -11.00 0.62
N LYS A 334 3.31 -10.75 1.49
CA LYS A 334 4.69 -10.50 1.11
C LYS A 334 5.16 -9.03 1.23
N GLY A 335 4.50 -8.21 2.04
CA GLY A 335 4.96 -6.85 2.28
C GLY A 335 4.91 -5.96 1.04
N PHE A 336 3.95 -6.19 0.13
CA PHE A 336 3.70 -5.25 -0.95
C PHE A 336 3.23 -3.91 -0.40
N VAL A 337 3.64 -2.85 -1.07
CA VAL A 337 3.16 -1.49 -0.81
C VAL A 337 2.18 -1.10 -1.91
N LEU A 338 1.32 -0.11 -1.64
CA LEU A 338 0.31 0.33 -2.60
C LEU A 338 0.94 0.77 -3.93
N SER A 339 2.13 1.36 -3.88
CA SER A 339 2.91 1.80 -5.04
C SER A 339 3.40 0.67 -5.96
N ASP A 340 3.28 -0.59 -5.54
CA ASP A 340 3.53 -1.75 -6.42
C ASP A 340 2.37 -2.01 -7.39
N ILE A 341 1.22 -1.37 -7.22
CA ILE A 341 0.13 -1.37 -8.19
C ILE A 341 0.50 -0.42 -9.32
N THR A 342 0.72 -0.97 -10.49
CA THR A 342 1.12 -0.20 -11.69
C THR A 342 0.09 -0.22 -12.80
N PHE A 343 -0.97 -1.00 -12.62
CA PHE A 343 -1.92 -1.29 -13.68
C PHE A 343 -3.33 -1.46 -13.13
N ILE A 344 -4.29 -0.76 -13.74
CA ILE A 344 -5.72 -0.80 -13.41
C ILE A 344 -6.47 -1.24 -14.67
N GLN A 345 -7.41 -2.17 -14.50
CA GLN A 345 -8.27 -2.63 -15.60
C GLN A 345 -9.73 -2.43 -15.22
N ALA A 346 -10.46 -1.74 -16.08
CA ALA A 346 -11.90 -1.51 -15.95
C ALA A 346 -12.64 -2.12 -17.14
N ILE A 347 -13.91 -2.45 -16.92
CA ILE A 347 -14.83 -3.05 -17.90
C ILE A 347 -16.15 -2.29 -17.80
N ASP A 348 -16.80 -1.97 -18.93
CA ASP A 348 -18.11 -1.34 -19.04
C ASP A 348 -19.04 -2.07 -20.01
#